data_3868feac51d930a341a38e4ed129e341
#
_entry.id   3868feac51d930a341a38e4ed129e341
#
_cell.length_a   1.000
_cell.length_b   1.000
_cell.length_c   1.000
_cell.angle_alpha   90.00
_cell.angle_beta   90.00
_cell.angle_gamma   90.00
#
_symmetry.space_group_name_H-M   'P 1'
#
loop_
_entity.id
_entity.type
_entity.pdbx_description
1 polymer ?
#
loop_
_entity_poly.entity_id
_entity_poly.type
_entity_poly.pdbx_seq_one_letter_code
_entity_poly.pdbx_strand_id
1 'polypeptide(L)'
;MAEIITIVQYLFQIYFYMILVYVLMSWLPNLRESFIGELLGKLVEPYLSPFRRFIPPIMGMLDISPIIALLVLQFAERGVIAILLYFWA
;
A
#
# COMPACT_ATOMS: atom_id res chain seq x y z
N MET A 1 -15.71 9.64 -18.00
CA MET A 1 -15.51 8.49 -17.07
C MET A 1 -14.12 7.88 -17.18
N ALA A 2 -13.61 7.69 -18.40
CA ALA A 2 -12.26 7.16 -18.58
C ALA A 2 -11.19 7.98 -17.87
N GLU A 3 -11.34 9.30 -17.84
CA GLU A 3 -10.39 10.18 -17.17
C GLU A 3 -10.37 9.95 -15.66
N ILE A 4 -11.54 9.77 -15.04
CA ILE A 4 -11.65 9.51 -13.61
C ILE A 4 -11.02 8.15 -13.28
N ILE A 5 -11.29 7.14 -14.09
CA ILE A 5 -10.72 5.81 -13.88
C ILE A 5 -9.20 5.87 -13.99
N THR A 6 -8.68 6.61 -14.98
CA THR A 6 -7.24 6.77 -15.14
C THR A 6 -6.61 7.44 -13.91
N ILE A 7 -7.25 8.48 -13.39
CA ILE A 7 -6.77 9.15 -12.18
C ILE A 7 -6.75 8.19 -11.00
N VAL A 8 -7.83 7.42 -10.82
CA VAL A 8 -7.91 6.43 -9.74
C VAL A 8 -6.81 5.40 -9.86
N GLN A 9 -6.58 4.88 -11.08
CA GLN A 9 -5.52 3.91 -11.32
C GLN A 9 -4.14 4.47 -10.98
N TYR A 10 -3.86 5.72 -11.34
CA TYR A 10 -2.59 6.35 -11.01
C TYR A 10 -2.43 6.55 -9.51
N LEU A 11 -3.49 6.94 -8.80
CA LEU A 11 -3.42 7.13 -7.35
C LEU A 11 -3.10 5.81 -6.65
N PHE A 12 -3.77 4.72 -7.03
CA PHE A 12 -3.49 3.41 -6.46
C PHE A 12 -2.08 2.95 -6.81
N GLN A 13 -1.64 3.19 -8.04
CA GLN A 13 -0.30 2.80 -8.47
C GLN A 13 0.78 3.55 -7.70
N ILE A 14 0.61 4.86 -7.50
CA ILE A 14 1.54 5.67 -6.73
C ILE A 14 1.62 5.14 -5.30
N TYR A 15 0.48 4.87 -4.68
CA TYR A 15 0.46 4.37 -3.32
C TYR A 15 1.09 2.97 -3.22
N PHE A 16 0.82 2.12 -4.21
CA PHE A 16 1.44 0.80 -4.29
C PHE A 16 2.96 0.90 -4.26
N TYR A 17 3.53 1.78 -5.09
CA TYR A 17 4.98 1.95 -5.12
C TYR A 17 5.51 2.60 -3.85
N MET A 18 4.75 3.48 -3.22
CA MET A 18 5.14 4.05 -1.93
C MET A 18 5.28 2.95 -0.87
N ILE A 19 4.32 2.04 -0.81
CA ILE A 19 4.38 0.91 0.11
C ILE A 19 5.58 0.03 -0.21
N LEU A 20 5.77 -0.28 -1.49
CA LEU A 20 6.88 -1.14 -1.93
C LEU A 20 8.23 -0.55 -1.54
N VAL A 21 8.43 0.74 -1.83
CA VAL A 21 9.67 1.43 -1.48
C VAL A 21 9.87 1.45 0.03
N TYR A 22 8.81 1.73 0.78
CA TYR A 22 8.88 1.77 2.24
C TYR A 22 9.29 0.41 2.80
N VAL A 23 8.72 -0.68 2.28
CA VAL A 23 9.06 -2.03 2.73
C VAL A 23 10.53 -2.33 2.43
N LEU A 24 11.01 -1.98 1.24
CA LEU A 24 12.41 -2.17 0.88
C LEU A 24 13.34 -1.35 1.77
N MET A 25 12.94 -0.12 2.12
CA MET A 25 13.71 0.73 3.02
C MET A 25 13.79 0.16 4.44
N SER A 26 12.82 -0.66 4.84
CA SER A 26 12.84 -1.27 6.17
C SER A 26 14.02 -2.23 6.35
N TRP A 27 14.59 -2.71 5.25
CA TRP A 27 15.79 -3.55 5.29
C TRP A 27 17.09 -2.74 5.39
N LEU A 28 17.00 -1.42 5.22
CA LEU A 28 18.13 -0.52 5.27
C LEU A 28 17.85 0.56 6.32
N PRO A 29 18.30 0.36 7.59
CA PRO A 29 17.94 1.26 8.69
C PRO A 29 18.28 2.72 8.42
N ASN A 30 19.40 2.99 7.74
CA ASN A 30 19.81 4.36 7.46
C ASN A 30 18.82 5.10 6.57
N LEU A 31 18.24 4.40 5.59
CA LEU A 31 17.23 4.98 4.71
C LEU A 31 15.91 5.17 5.43
N ARG A 32 15.54 4.21 6.29
CA ARG A 32 14.29 4.29 7.03
C ARG A 32 14.27 5.48 7.98
N GLU A 33 15.41 5.84 8.54
CA GLU A 33 15.55 6.96 9.47
C GLU A 33 15.72 8.30 8.74
N SER A 34 15.85 8.28 7.42
CA SER A 34 15.96 9.51 6.64
C SER A 34 14.62 10.25 6.59
N PHE A 35 14.67 11.51 6.16
CA PHE A 35 13.46 12.33 6.02
C PHE A 35 12.41 11.65 5.11
N ILE A 36 12.88 11.08 3.99
CA ILE A 36 11.98 10.39 3.06
C ILE A 36 11.38 9.15 3.71
N GLY A 37 12.17 8.39 4.47
CA GLY A 37 11.68 7.22 5.18
C GLY A 37 10.62 7.57 6.21
N GLU A 38 10.83 8.64 6.97
CA GLU A 38 9.85 9.09 7.94
C GLU A 38 8.57 9.59 7.28
N LEU A 39 8.69 10.32 6.17
CA LEU A 39 7.54 10.81 5.43
C LEU A 39 6.71 9.65 4.87
N LEU A 40 7.38 8.68 4.24
CA LEU A 40 6.69 7.49 3.73
C LEU A 40 6.02 6.72 4.87
N GLY A 41 6.67 6.62 6.02
CA GLY A 41 6.09 5.97 7.18
C GLY A 41 4.78 6.61 7.60
N LYS A 42 4.74 7.94 7.66
CA LYS A 42 3.51 8.65 8.04
C LYS A 42 2.36 8.42 7.07
N LEU A 43 2.66 8.19 5.80
CA LEU A 43 1.65 7.96 4.77
C LEU A 43 1.26 6.49 4.63
N VAL A 44 2.18 5.58 4.88
CA VAL A 44 2.01 4.15 4.63
C VAL A 44 1.61 3.39 5.89
N GLU A 45 2.17 3.72 7.06
CA GLU A 45 1.91 3.00 8.30
C GLU A 45 0.44 2.97 8.72
N PRO A 46 -0.35 4.06 8.55
CA PRO A 46 -1.77 3.98 8.88
C PRO A 46 -2.51 2.89 8.12
N TYR A 47 -2.06 2.58 6.90
CA TYR A 47 -2.64 1.51 6.10
C TYR A 47 -2.09 0.14 6.53
N LEU A 48 -0.79 0.05 6.79
CA LEU A 48 -0.15 -1.22 7.13
C LEU A 48 -0.43 -1.67 8.56
N SER A 49 -0.65 -0.75 9.49
CA SER A 49 -0.87 -1.08 10.90
C SER A 49 -1.95 -2.11 11.15
N PRO A 50 -3.17 -1.97 10.57
CA PRO A 50 -4.21 -2.97 10.78
C PRO A 50 -3.79 -4.37 10.35
N PHE A 51 -3.02 -4.47 9.26
CA PHE A 51 -2.57 -5.77 8.77
C PHE A 51 -1.60 -6.42 9.74
N ARG A 52 -0.73 -5.63 10.35
CA ARG A 52 0.21 -6.16 11.34
C ARG A 52 -0.48 -6.64 12.61
N ARG A 53 -1.60 -6.04 12.94
CA ARG A 53 -2.39 -6.48 14.10
C ARG A 53 -3.05 -7.83 13.87
N PHE A 54 -3.58 -8.05 12.65
CA PHE A 54 -4.29 -9.27 12.32
C PHE A 54 -3.36 -10.39 11.86
N ILE A 55 -2.17 -10.05 11.34
CA ILE A 55 -1.23 -11.01 10.79
C ILE A 55 0.08 -10.88 11.54
N PRO A 56 0.28 -11.68 12.61
CA PRO A 56 1.53 -11.64 13.35
C PRO A 56 2.70 -12.15 12.49
N PRO A 57 3.93 -11.69 12.76
CA PRO A 57 5.10 -12.16 12.04
C PRO A 57 5.24 -13.68 12.17
N ILE A 58 5.47 -14.35 11.05
CA ILE A 58 5.68 -15.80 11.04
C ILE A 58 7.11 -16.07 11.50
N MET A 59 7.25 -16.98 12.48
CA MET A 59 8.56 -17.35 13.04
C MET A 59 9.32 -16.19 13.67
N GLY A 60 8.63 -15.08 13.95
CA GLY A 60 9.25 -13.91 14.56
C GLY A 60 10.21 -13.13 13.67
N MET A 61 10.44 -13.60 12.44
CA MET A 61 11.42 -12.99 11.54
C MET A 61 10.82 -12.50 10.24
N LEU A 62 9.78 -13.16 9.76
CA LEU A 62 9.19 -12.88 8.46
C LEU A 62 7.87 -12.15 8.64
N ASP A 63 7.85 -10.89 8.25
CA ASP A 63 6.63 -10.09 8.26
C ASP A 63 6.01 -10.13 6.87
N ILE A 64 4.89 -10.84 6.73
CA ILE A 64 4.18 -10.96 5.46
C ILE A 64 3.06 -9.93 5.33
N SER A 65 2.82 -9.12 6.36
CA SER A 65 1.77 -8.12 6.33
C SER A 65 1.86 -7.18 5.14
N PRO A 66 3.04 -6.65 4.79
CA PRO A 66 3.14 -5.76 3.63
C PRO A 66 2.73 -6.43 2.32
N ILE A 67 3.07 -7.73 2.17
CA ILE A 67 2.70 -8.47 0.95
C ILE A 67 1.19 -8.58 0.83
N ILE A 68 0.52 -8.95 1.92
CA ILE A 68 -0.93 -9.06 1.96
C ILE A 68 -1.57 -7.69 1.75
N ALA A 69 -1.00 -6.64 2.35
CA ALA A 69 -1.50 -5.29 2.17
C ALA A 69 -1.43 -4.85 0.70
N LEU A 70 -0.38 -5.20 -0.01
CA LEU A 70 -0.25 -4.90 -1.43
C LEU A 70 -1.29 -5.64 -2.26
N LEU A 71 -1.56 -6.91 -1.95
CA LEU A 71 -2.59 -7.67 -2.62
C LEU A 71 -3.99 -7.09 -2.37
N VAL A 72 -4.28 -6.73 -1.13
CA VAL A 72 -5.55 -6.10 -0.78
C VAL A 72 -5.70 -4.76 -1.51
N LEU A 73 -4.62 -4.00 -1.63
CA LEU A 73 -4.65 -2.74 -2.35
C LEU A 73 -5.03 -2.94 -3.81
N GLN A 74 -4.50 -3.99 -4.46
CA GLN A 74 -4.86 -4.29 -5.85
C GLN A 74 -6.32 -4.69 -5.98
N PHE A 75 -6.83 -5.51 -5.07
CA PHE A 75 -8.25 -5.85 -5.07
C PHE A 75 -9.13 -4.64 -4.80
N ALA A 76 -8.70 -3.75 -3.91
CA ALA A 76 -9.43 -2.52 -3.65
C ALA A 76 -9.50 -1.63 -4.89
N GLU A 77 -8.41 -1.53 -5.64
CA GLU A 77 -8.40 -0.78 -6.89
C GLU A 77 -9.42 -1.34 -7.87
N ARG A 78 -9.42 -2.65 -8.07
CA ARG A 78 -10.37 -3.31 -8.97
C ARG A 78 -11.81 -3.10 -8.50
N GLY A 79 -12.04 -3.18 -7.19
CA GLY A 79 -13.36 -2.96 -6.62
C GLY A 79 -13.85 -1.54 -6.83
N VAL A 80 -12.98 -0.55 -6.59
CA VAL A 80 -13.34 0.85 -6.80
C VAL A 80 -13.67 1.11 -8.26
N ILE A 81 -12.86 0.59 -9.19
CA ILE A 81 -13.11 0.76 -10.61
C ILE A 81 -14.41 0.09 -11.02
N ALA A 82 -14.68 -1.12 -10.51
CA ALA A 82 -15.93 -1.83 -10.79
C ALA A 82 -17.14 -1.02 -10.32
N ILE A 83 -17.06 -0.43 -9.14
CA ILE A 83 -18.14 0.39 -8.59
C ILE A 83 -18.35 1.63 -9.46
N LEU A 84 -17.27 2.29 -9.86
CA LEU A 84 -17.37 3.47 -10.71
C LEU A 84 -18.02 3.13 -12.05
N LEU A 85 -17.63 2.02 -12.67
CA LEU A 85 -18.23 1.58 -13.91
C LEU A 85 -19.70 1.22 -13.75
N TYR A 86 -20.06 0.60 -12.63
CA TYR A 86 -21.44 0.22 -12.34
C TYR A 86 -22.34 1.45 -12.25
N PHE A 87 -21.90 2.51 -11.57
CA PHE A 87 -22.72 3.70 -11.37
C PHE A 87 -22.71 4.66 -12.56
N TRP A 88 -21.71 4.60 -13.42
CA TRP A 88 -21.56 5.52 -14.54
C TRP A 88 -21.67 4.85 -15.92
N ALA A 89 -21.82 3.56 -15.93
CA ALA A 89 -21.93 2.86 -17.21
C ALA A 89 -23.30 3.04 -17.85
#